data_5e00bcd805bc1c7ff9d49887166dcc31
#
_entry.id   5e00bcd805bc1c7ff9d49887166dcc31
#
_cell.length_a   1.000
_cell.length_b   1.000
_cell.length_c   1.000
_cell.angle_alpha   90.00
_cell.angle_beta   90.00
_cell.angle_gamma   90.00
#
_symmetry.space_group_name_H-M   'P 1'
#
loop_
_entity.id
_entity.type
_entity.pdbx_description
1 polymer ?
#
loop_
_entity_poly.entity_id
_entity_poly.type
_entity_poly.pdbx_seq_one_letter_code
_entity_poly.pdbx_strand_id
1 'polypeptide(L)'
;MLLENVRSLYNVGAFFRTGDAVGLEKLWLAGITGHPPENMISKTALGAEETVAWQHTRDPAEVIRTLREAHYEITAIETSVHAVDLFDWNPRWPVCVLFGHETDGLTQELGTMADTHVRIPMLGRKHSLNVATAGGVVLYELLRKYRALQTNHATRG
;
A
#
# COMPACT_ATOMS: atom_id res chain seq x y z
N MET A 1 -0.26 -4.47 3.20
CA MET A 1 0.43 -3.38 2.45
C MET A 1 1.91 -3.40 2.77
N LEU A 2 2.78 -3.04 1.81
CA LEU A 2 4.23 -2.98 1.99
C LEU A 2 4.77 -1.62 1.50
N LEU A 3 5.62 -1.00 2.31
CA LEU A 3 6.36 0.23 1.99
C LEU A 3 7.83 -0.11 1.79
N GLU A 4 8.36 0.08 0.59
CA GLU A 4 9.75 -0.14 0.26
C GLU A 4 10.51 1.18 0.20
N ASN A 5 11.51 1.35 1.06
CA ASN A 5 12.42 2.49 1.05
C ASN A 5 11.75 3.86 1.19
N VAL A 6 10.60 3.94 1.85
CA VAL A 6 9.94 5.22 2.14
C VAL A 6 10.76 5.96 3.21
N ARG A 7 11.40 7.07 2.81
CA ARG A 7 12.37 7.78 3.66
C ARG A 7 11.72 8.70 4.69
N SER A 8 10.60 9.30 4.33
CA SER A 8 9.94 10.27 5.19
C SER A 8 9.19 9.58 6.33
N LEU A 9 9.66 9.79 7.55
CA LEU A 9 8.98 9.30 8.75
C LEU A 9 7.57 9.87 8.91
N TYR A 10 7.32 11.08 8.43
CA TYR A 10 5.97 11.66 8.37
C TYR A 10 5.05 10.90 7.43
N ASN A 11 5.56 10.48 6.26
CA ASN A 11 4.80 9.65 5.34
C ASN A 11 4.48 8.29 5.98
N VAL A 12 5.45 7.66 6.63
CA VAL A 12 5.23 6.39 7.34
C VAL A 12 4.15 6.54 8.41
N GLY A 13 4.19 7.58 9.23
CA GLY A 13 3.16 7.86 10.22
C GLY A 13 1.78 8.11 9.59
N ALA A 14 1.72 8.81 8.46
CA ALA A 14 0.48 9.01 7.71
C ALA A 14 -0.08 7.69 7.17
N PHE A 15 0.76 6.76 6.74
CA PHE A 15 0.34 5.41 6.35
C PHE A 15 -0.25 4.61 7.50
N PHE A 16 0.34 4.68 8.70
CA PHE A 16 -0.24 4.09 9.89
C PHE A 16 -1.64 4.63 10.15
N ARG A 17 -1.80 5.96 10.16
CA ARG A 17 -3.08 6.60 10.41
C ARG A 17 -4.16 6.22 9.38
N THR A 18 -3.81 6.22 8.10
CA THR A 18 -4.72 5.79 7.04
C THR A 18 -5.01 4.30 7.13
N GLY A 19 -4.00 3.48 7.46
CA GLY A 19 -4.15 2.03 7.66
C GLY A 19 -5.13 1.70 8.78
N ASP A 20 -5.05 2.40 9.92
CA ASP A 20 -6.01 2.28 11.00
C ASP A 20 -7.43 2.62 10.53
N ALA A 21 -7.59 3.74 9.83
CA ALA A 21 -8.88 4.22 9.35
C ALA A 21 -9.60 3.25 8.39
N VAL A 22 -8.86 2.46 7.61
CA VAL A 22 -9.42 1.49 6.66
C VAL A 22 -9.44 0.04 7.19
N GLY A 23 -8.95 -0.19 8.41
CA GLY A 23 -8.83 -1.54 8.98
C GLY A 23 -7.78 -2.40 8.26
N LEU A 24 -6.59 -1.82 8.00
CA LEU A 24 -5.49 -2.52 7.36
C LEU A 24 -5.06 -3.72 8.20
N GLU A 25 -4.97 -4.89 7.60
CA GLU A 25 -4.55 -6.11 8.27
C GLU A 25 -3.10 -6.02 8.78
N LYS A 26 -2.16 -5.58 7.93
CA LYS A 26 -0.74 -5.46 8.30
C LYS A 26 0.01 -4.49 7.40
N LEU A 27 0.95 -3.77 8.01
CA LEU A 27 1.90 -2.88 7.36
C LEU A 27 3.31 -3.47 7.44
N TRP A 28 3.89 -3.78 6.28
CA TRP A 28 5.29 -4.19 6.14
C TRP A 28 6.14 -2.96 5.84
N LEU A 29 7.17 -2.73 6.63
CA LEU A 29 8.13 -1.64 6.49
C LEU A 29 9.46 -2.20 6.01
N ALA A 30 9.81 -1.98 4.74
CA ALA A 30 10.90 -2.69 4.09
C ALA A 30 12.10 -1.78 3.77
N GLY A 31 13.28 -2.36 3.82
CA GLY A 31 14.53 -1.69 3.48
C GLY A 31 14.86 -0.55 4.46
N ILE A 32 15.08 0.66 3.94
CA ILE A 32 15.38 1.85 4.74
C ILE A 32 14.14 2.56 5.31
N THR A 33 12.94 2.01 5.08
CA THR A 33 11.71 2.57 5.66
C THR A 33 11.81 2.60 7.17
N GLY A 34 11.60 3.78 7.76
CA GLY A 34 11.61 3.95 9.21
C GLY A 34 10.45 3.19 9.86
N HIS A 35 10.63 2.86 11.13
CA HIS A 35 9.62 2.11 11.90
C HIS A 35 9.55 2.59 13.34
N PRO A 36 8.47 2.32 14.09
CA PRO A 36 8.42 2.64 15.51
C PRO A 36 9.55 1.96 16.31
N PRO A 37 10.05 2.59 17.39
CA PRO A 37 9.55 3.81 18.04
C PRO A 37 10.27 5.08 17.55
N GLU A 38 9.78 5.69 16.50
CA GLU A 38 10.32 6.95 15.97
C GLU A 38 9.36 8.11 16.27
N ASN A 39 9.81 9.12 17.01
CA ASN A 39 8.96 10.26 17.39
C ASN A 39 8.29 10.97 16.22
N MET A 40 8.97 11.01 15.06
CA MET A 40 8.42 11.65 13.85
C MET A 40 7.30 10.84 13.23
N ILE A 41 7.29 9.51 13.40
CA ILE A 41 6.17 8.63 13.00
C ILE A 41 4.97 8.92 13.91
N SER A 42 5.17 8.91 15.24
CA SER A 42 4.08 9.12 16.20
C SER A 42 3.40 10.48 16.04
N LYS A 43 4.13 11.52 15.60
CA LYS A 43 3.54 12.85 15.35
C LYS A 43 2.45 12.86 14.26
N THR A 44 2.52 11.98 13.28
CA THR A 44 1.55 11.88 12.19
C THR A 44 0.64 10.66 12.30
N ALA A 45 1.12 9.60 12.90
CA ALA A 45 0.34 8.40 13.18
C ALA A 45 -0.72 8.61 14.27
N LEU A 46 -0.44 9.49 15.25
CA LEU A 46 -1.35 9.84 16.36
C LEU A 46 -1.86 8.61 17.14
N GLY A 47 -0.97 7.65 17.39
CA GLY A 47 -1.28 6.41 18.11
C GLY A 47 -1.67 5.23 17.21
N ALA A 48 -1.87 5.44 15.90
CA ALA A 48 -2.21 4.35 14.98
C ALA A 48 -1.08 3.32 14.85
N GLU A 49 0.16 3.68 15.15
CA GLU A 49 1.31 2.76 15.22
C GLU A 49 1.20 1.72 16.33
N GLU A 50 0.29 1.92 17.29
CA GLU A 50 0.00 0.98 18.37
C GLU A 50 -1.16 0.02 18.02
N THR A 51 -2.01 0.40 17.07
CA THR A 51 -3.21 -0.35 16.69
C THR A 51 -3.06 -1.14 15.40
N VAL A 52 -2.34 -0.61 14.42
CA VAL A 52 -2.06 -1.30 13.15
C VAL A 52 -0.92 -2.30 13.35
N ALA A 53 -1.16 -3.56 13.06
CA ALA A 53 -0.10 -4.57 13.08
C ALA A 53 0.97 -4.22 12.04
N TRP A 54 2.23 -4.24 12.42
CA TRP A 54 3.34 -3.93 11.53
C TRP A 54 4.55 -4.82 11.78
N GLN A 55 5.44 -4.88 10.80
CA GLN A 55 6.74 -5.55 10.92
C GLN A 55 7.75 -4.89 10.00
N HIS A 56 8.98 -4.70 10.50
CA HIS A 56 10.11 -4.30 9.66
C HIS A 56 10.78 -5.52 9.05
N THR A 57 11.21 -5.42 7.78
CA THR A 57 11.97 -6.45 7.07
C THR A 57 13.11 -5.85 6.26
N ARG A 58 14.21 -6.60 6.16
CA ARG A 58 15.32 -6.30 5.25
C ARG A 58 15.21 -7.06 3.93
N ASP A 59 14.35 -8.08 3.87
CA ASP A 59 14.08 -8.87 2.68
C ASP A 59 12.58 -8.78 2.30
N PRO A 60 12.19 -7.73 1.57
CA PRO A 60 10.82 -7.59 1.10
C PRO A 60 10.42 -8.67 0.08
N ALA A 61 11.38 -9.23 -0.66
CA ALA A 61 11.11 -10.29 -1.62
C ALA A 61 10.64 -11.58 -0.92
N GLU A 62 11.18 -11.89 0.26
CA GLU A 62 10.70 -13.02 1.07
C GLU A 62 9.25 -12.80 1.53
N VAL A 63 8.93 -11.59 1.97
CA VAL A 63 7.55 -11.23 2.34
C VAL A 63 6.59 -11.44 1.17
N ILE A 64 6.97 -10.98 -0.03
CA ILE A 64 6.15 -11.18 -1.23
C ILE A 64 5.96 -12.66 -1.54
N ARG A 65 7.02 -13.49 -1.47
CA ARG A 65 6.89 -14.93 -1.67
C ARG A 65 5.90 -15.57 -0.69
N THR A 66 6.04 -15.25 0.61
CA THR A 66 5.14 -15.73 1.65
C THR A 66 3.69 -15.32 1.42
N LEU A 67 3.46 -14.07 1.03
CA LEU A 67 2.10 -13.59 0.73
C LEU A 67 1.50 -14.26 -0.50
N ARG A 68 2.30 -14.57 -1.53
CA ARG A 68 1.85 -15.36 -2.68
C ARG A 68 1.45 -16.77 -2.32
N GLU A 69 2.23 -17.45 -1.48
CA GLU A 69 1.87 -18.77 -0.95
C GLU A 69 0.54 -18.72 -0.19
N ALA A 70 0.24 -17.60 0.46
CA ALA A 70 -1.04 -17.33 1.11
C ALA A 70 -2.12 -16.77 0.13
N HIS A 71 -1.88 -16.86 -1.20
CA HIS A 71 -2.79 -16.46 -2.28
C HIS A 71 -3.12 -14.97 -2.36
N TYR A 72 -2.29 -14.08 -1.80
CA TYR A 72 -2.43 -12.65 -2.01
C TYR A 72 -2.09 -12.26 -3.45
N GLU A 73 -2.91 -11.38 -4.04
CA GLU A 73 -2.48 -10.63 -5.22
C GLU A 73 -1.46 -9.58 -4.79
N ILE A 74 -0.32 -9.52 -5.47
CA ILE A 74 0.72 -8.53 -5.24
C ILE A 74 0.59 -7.42 -6.27
N THR A 75 0.31 -6.21 -5.83
CA THR A 75 0.02 -5.09 -6.73
C THR A 75 0.96 -3.93 -6.50
N ALA A 76 1.73 -3.57 -7.52
CA ALA A 76 2.60 -2.40 -7.51
C ALA A 76 1.80 -1.12 -7.81
N ILE A 77 1.93 -0.10 -6.94
CA ILE A 77 1.38 1.22 -7.20
C ILE A 77 2.48 2.08 -7.81
N GLU A 78 2.28 2.50 -9.06
CA GLU A 78 3.29 3.20 -9.84
C GLU A 78 2.68 4.24 -10.80
N THR A 79 3.53 4.95 -11.54
CA THR A 79 3.10 6.02 -12.47
C THR A 79 3.19 5.63 -13.95
N SER A 80 3.54 4.38 -14.27
CA SER A 80 3.69 3.89 -15.63
C SER A 80 2.40 4.02 -16.45
N VAL A 81 2.53 4.41 -17.69
CA VAL A 81 1.40 4.46 -18.65
C VAL A 81 0.85 3.08 -19.00
N HIS A 82 1.62 2.02 -18.74
CA HIS A 82 1.21 0.62 -18.98
C HIS A 82 0.46 0.02 -17.79
N ALA A 83 0.42 0.72 -16.65
CA ALA A 83 -0.32 0.29 -15.48
C ALA A 83 -1.83 0.45 -15.68
N VAL A 84 -2.60 -0.44 -15.08
CA VAL A 84 -4.08 -0.36 -15.06
C VAL A 84 -4.51 0.86 -14.24
N ASP A 85 -5.55 1.55 -14.69
CA ASP A 85 -6.15 2.63 -13.91
C ASP A 85 -6.75 2.10 -12.61
N LEU A 86 -6.52 2.80 -11.50
CA LEU A 86 -6.99 2.41 -10.16
C LEU A 86 -8.50 2.17 -10.13
N PHE A 87 -9.26 2.97 -10.87
CA PHE A 87 -10.72 2.85 -10.87
C PHE A 87 -11.23 1.66 -11.69
N ASP A 88 -10.48 1.25 -12.70
CA ASP A 88 -10.78 0.09 -13.55
C ASP A 88 -10.20 -1.22 -12.99
N TRP A 89 -9.22 -1.12 -12.06
CA TRP A 89 -8.62 -2.28 -11.45
C TRP A 89 -9.63 -3.06 -10.59
N ASN A 90 -9.70 -4.37 -10.83
CA ASN A 90 -10.52 -5.28 -10.05
C ASN A 90 -9.63 -6.28 -9.29
N PRO A 91 -9.27 -6.00 -8.04
CA PRO A 91 -8.32 -6.82 -7.28
C PRO A 91 -8.85 -8.21 -6.97
N ARG A 92 -7.98 -9.20 -7.03
CA ARG A 92 -8.23 -10.52 -6.43
C ARG A 92 -7.93 -10.44 -4.94
N TRP A 93 -8.87 -10.79 -4.13
CA TRP A 93 -8.72 -10.76 -2.68
C TRP A 93 -8.18 -12.09 -2.14
N PRO A 94 -7.30 -12.12 -1.12
CA PRO A 94 -6.71 -10.91 -0.48
C PRO A 94 -5.67 -10.22 -1.37
N VAL A 95 -5.40 -8.92 -1.11
CA VAL A 95 -4.46 -8.12 -1.90
C VAL A 95 -3.42 -7.42 -1.02
N CYS A 96 -2.17 -7.41 -1.48
CA CYS A 96 -1.10 -6.61 -0.90
C CYS A 96 -0.63 -5.55 -1.90
N VAL A 97 -0.82 -4.29 -1.58
CA VAL A 97 -0.32 -3.16 -2.39
C VAL A 97 1.08 -2.76 -1.95
N LEU A 98 1.95 -2.49 -2.92
CA LEU A 98 3.34 -2.09 -2.74
C LEU A 98 3.50 -0.62 -3.09
N PHE A 99 4.13 0.15 -2.20
CA PHE A 99 4.54 1.53 -2.44
C PHE A 99 6.05 1.64 -2.29
N GLY A 100 6.68 2.37 -3.20
CA GLY A 100 8.13 2.57 -3.22
C GLY A 100 8.58 3.93 -2.70
N HIS A 101 9.87 4.20 -2.89
CA HIS A 101 10.53 5.44 -2.55
C HIS A 101 9.84 6.65 -3.20
N GLU A 102 9.86 7.80 -2.52
CA GLU A 102 9.11 9.00 -2.91
C GLU A 102 9.45 9.53 -4.31
N THR A 103 10.70 9.35 -4.77
CA THR A 103 11.17 9.80 -6.08
C THR A 103 11.46 8.66 -7.05
N ASP A 104 12.00 7.55 -6.56
CA ASP A 104 12.52 6.47 -7.41
C ASP A 104 11.49 5.35 -7.62
N GLY A 105 10.41 5.35 -6.80
CA GLY A 105 9.40 4.30 -6.84
C GLY A 105 9.89 2.98 -6.24
N LEU A 106 9.27 1.89 -6.65
CA LEU A 106 9.67 0.54 -6.28
C LEU A 106 10.99 0.15 -6.98
N THR A 107 11.79 -0.68 -6.30
CA THR A 107 12.93 -1.31 -6.98
C THR A 107 12.46 -2.17 -8.14
N GLN A 108 13.34 -2.38 -9.13
CA GLN A 108 13.03 -3.24 -10.27
C GLN A 108 12.69 -4.67 -9.81
N GLU A 109 13.36 -5.16 -8.77
CA GLU A 109 13.10 -6.48 -8.21
C GLU A 109 11.63 -6.60 -7.75
N LEU A 110 11.16 -5.70 -6.88
CA LEU A 110 9.78 -5.77 -6.40
C LEU A 110 8.75 -5.45 -7.48
N GLY A 111 9.07 -4.53 -8.38
CA GLY A 111 8.24 -4.26 -9.55
C GLY A 111 7.99 -5.50 -10.40
N THR A 112 9.05 -6.28 -10.69
CA THR A 112 8.92 -7.54 -11.47
C THR A 112 8.22 -8.67 -10.73
N MET A 113 8.20 -8.61 -9.40
CA MET A 113 7.44 -9.55 -8.56
C MET A 113 5.95 -9.21 -8.45
N ALA A 114 5.50 -8.06 -8.88
CA ALA A 114 4.08 -7.71 -8.83
C ALA A 114 3.27 -8.47 -9.89
N ASP A 115 2.07 -8.93 -9.49
CA ASP A 115 1.13 -9.59 -10.40
C ASP A 115 0.38 -8.56 -11.25
N THR A 116 0.16 -7.37 -10.68
CA THR A 116 -0.57 -6.27 -11.31
C THR A 116 0.14 -4.95 -11.02
N HIS A 117 0.15 -4.06 -12.00
CA HIS A 117 0.64 -2.69 -11.87
C HIS A 117 -0.54 -1.73 -11.99
N VAL A 118 -0.71 -0.87 -11.01
CA VAL A 118 -1.85 0.05 -10.91
C VAL A 118 -1.35 1.47 -10.76
N ARG A 119 -1.99 2.39 -11.48
CA ARG A 119 -1.72 3.83 -11.38
C ARG A 119 -2.95 4.61 -10.90
N ILE A 120 -2.70 5.69 -10.19
CA ILE A 120 -3.72 6.70 -9.92
C ILE A 120 -3.80 7.62 -11.15
N PRO A 121 -4.98 7.85 -11.76
CA PRO A 121 -5.10 8.73 -12.91
C PRO A 121 -4.74 10.18 -12.53
N MET A 122 -3.88 10.80 -13.33
CA MET A 122 -3.41 12.17 -13.14
C MET A 122 -3.84 13.01 -14.33
N LEU A 123 -4.77 13.95 -14.13
CA LEU A 123 -5.33 14.81 -15.20
C LEU A 123 -4.64 16.17 -15.29
N GLY A 124 -3.77 16.48 -14.34
CA GLY A 124 -3.03 17.75 -14.28
C GLY A 124 -1.64 17.66 -14.91
N ARG A 125 -0.83 18.68 -14.63
CA ARG A 125 0.56 18.76 -15.10
C ARG A 125 1.55 17.92 -14.29
N LYS A 126 1.20 17.54 -13.07
CA LYS A 126 2.03 16.67 -12.22
C LYS A 126 1.76 15.22 -12.57
N HIS A 127 2.80 14.38 -12.45
CA HIS A 127 2.74 12.97 -12.83
C HIS A 127 2.66 12.03 -11.62
N SER A 128 2.77 12.58 -10.41
CA SER A 128 2.69 11.81 -9.16
C SER A 128 2.07 12.61 -8.02
N LEU A 129 1.56 11.89 -7.02
CA LEU A 129 1.16 12.41 -5.72
C LEU A 129 2.26 12.17 -4.69
N ASN A 130 2.21 12.88 -3.57
CA ASN A 130 2.92 12.45 -2.37
C ASN A 130 2.55 10.99 -2.07
N VAL A 131 3.52 10.18 -1.65
CA VAL A 131 3.33 8.73 -1.49
C VAL A 131 2.27 8.39 -0.45
N ALA A 132 2.19 9.13 0.66
CA ALA A 132 1.15 8.90 1.68
C ALA A 132 -0.24 9.35 1.19
N THR A 133 -0.31 10.41 0.38
CA THR A 133 -1.55 10.81 -0.30
C THR A 133 -2.00 9.73 -1.29
N ALA A 134 -1.08 9.21 -2.10
CA ALA A 134 -1.35 8.08 -2.99
C ALA A 134 -1.85 6.86 -2.20
N GLY A 135 -1.22 6.56 -1.06
CA GLY A 135 -1.66 5.51 -0.13
C GLY A 135 -3.10 5.69 0.32
N GLY A 136 -3.47 6.91 0.72
CA GLY A 136 -4.84 7.24 1.12
C GLY A 136 -5.86 6.97 0.00
N VAL A 137 -5.57 7.44 -1.22
CA VAL A 137 -6.43 7.24 -2.39
C VAL A 137 -6.62 5.75 -2.69
N VAL A 138 -5.52 4.97 -2.75
CA VAL A 138 -5.56 3.54 -3.05
C VAL A 138 -6.29 2.75 -1.97
N LEU A 139 -5.98 3.00 -0.70
CA LEU A 139 -6.59 2.26 0.42
C LEU A 139 -8.10 2.51 0.53
N TYR A 140 -8.56 3.75 0.33
CA TYR A 140 -9.98 4.05 0.34
C TYR A 140 -10.72 3.49 -0.89
N GLU A 141 -10.08 3.45 -2.06
CA GLU A 141 -10.67 2.77 -3.22
C GLU A 141 -10.76 1.25 -2.99
N LEU A 142 -9.75 0.64 -2.38
CA LEU A 142 -9.80 -0.76 -1.96
C LEU A 142 -10.92 -1.00 -0.94
N LEU A 143 -11.06 -0.15 0.06
CA LEU A 143 -12.16 -0.23 1.03
C LEU A 143 -13.53 -0.15 0.33
N ARG A 144 -13.69 0.77 -0.62
CA ARG A 144 -14.93 0.89 -1.41
C ARG A 144 -15.24 -0.39 -2.18
N LYS A 145 -14.24 -0.95 -2.87
CA LYS A 145 -14.38 -2.20 -3.65
C LYS A 145 -14.71 -3.39 -2.74
N TYR A 146 -14.01 -3.51 -1.61
CA TYR A 146 -14.25 -4.57 -0.63
C TYR A 146 -15.67 -4.54 -0.06
N ARG A 147 -16.16 -3.37 0.33
CA ARG A 147 -17.53 -3.19 0.83
C ARG A 147 -18.59 -3.58 -0.21
N ALA A 148 -18.35 -3.27 -1.49
CA ALA A 148 -19.25 -3.66 -2.58
C ALA A 148 -19.35 -5.18 -2.74
N LEU A 149 -18.24 -5.92 -2.54
CA LEU A 149 -18.25 -7.40 -2.54
C LEU A 149 -19.11 -7.96 -1.41
N GLN A 150 -18.99 -7.43 -0.20
CA GLN A 150 -19.78 -7.90 0.94
C GLN A 150 -21.29 -7.70 0.72
N THR A 151 -21.68 -6.54 0.17
CA THR A 151 -23.09 -6.26 -0.12
C THR A 151 -23.66 -7.23 -1.15
N ASN A 152 -22.88 -7.58 -2.19
CA ASN A 152 -23.32 -8.53 -3.23
C ASN A 152 -23.44 -9.98 -2.70
N HIS A 153 -22.69 -10.37 -1.69
CA HIS A 153 -22.85 -11.68 -1.04
C HIS A 153 -24.07 -11.73 -0.13
N ALA A 154 -24.36 -10.63 0.60
CA ALA A 154 -25.53 -10.55 1.49
C ALA A 154 -26.89 -10.56 0.73
N THR A 155 -26.92 -10.15 -0.53
CA THR A 155 -28.14 -10.13 -1.36
C THR A 155 -28.39 -11.43 -2.13
N ARG A 156 -27.45 -12.39 -2.11
CA ARG A 156 -27.55 -13.69 -2.82
C ARG A 156 -27.79 -14.88 -1.88
N GLY A 157 -27.88 -14.66 -0.58
CA GLY A 157 -28.21 -15.65 0.46
C GLY A 157 -29.58 -15.36 1.06
#